data_b486ce12f7175aeeb2c3b0a9839ae090
#
_entry.id   b486ce12f7175aeeb2c3b0a9839ae090
#
_cell.length_a   1.000
_cell.length_b   1.000
_cell.length_c   1.000
_cell.angle_alpha   90.00
_cell.angle_beta   90.00
_cell.angle_gamma   90.00
#
_symmetry.space_group_name_H-M   'P 1'
#
loop_
_entity.id
_entity.type
_entity.pdbx_description
1 polymer ?
#
loop_
_entity_poly.entity_id
_entity_poly.type
_entity_poly.pdbx_seq_one_letter_code
_entity_poly.pdbx_strand_id
1 'polypeptide(L)'
;MTTLTLAIVIVFCIGYFFIAIESVTKINKAAIALLMLVATWTLFMLSPADYLPAAVGSQIASVVSETIEHHLGSTSTTLFFLMGAMTIVELVDQNGGFNFVRDVMQTRSKRALLWRIAFMTFFLSAILDNLTTSIVMIMILRKLVSDHKDRIIYASLVVIAANSGGAFSPIGDVTTIMLWNKGVITALGVLSELFIPSVVSMIIPAYVLSLSLHGQLSFTASQVQTSAASDLTASQRKTIFFLGVGGLIFVPIFKSITHLPPFVGILLVLGVLWTVTEVFYAHLKQPEEKGSMQKRVSQMLTRIDMSTILFFLGILMAVGCLETIGVLTMLGEGLNTVFDGNHYLVTGIIGVLSSIVDTVPLVAGCMGMYPVAATGDMAVDGIFWQLLAYCAGVGGSMLIIGSAAGVVVMGLEKITFGWYMKHISWIAFLGYLAGIVCYWAEKTFIF
;
A
#
# COMPACT_ATOMS: atom_id res chain seq x y z
N MET A 1 -23.56 -23.07 -9.27
CA MET A 1 -23.64 -21.59 -9.46
C MET A 1 -24.96 -21.28 -10.16
N THR A 2 -25.73 -20.32 -9.65
CA THR A 2 -26.95 -19.84 -10.35
C THR A 2 -26.54 -18.98 -11.55
N THR A 3 -27.45 -18.76 -12.51
CA THR A 3 -27.19 -17.88 -13.67
C THR A 3 -26.84 -16.46 -13.21
N LEU A 4 -27.45 -16.00 -12.11
CA LEU A 4 -27.20 -14.68 -11.55
C LEU A 4 -25.80 -14.60 -10.90
N THR A 5 -25.39 -15.61 -10.14
CA THR A 5 -24.02 -15.71 -9.61
C THR A 5 -22.99 -15.60 -10.73
N LEU A 6 -23.22 -16.34 -11.84
CA LEU A 6 -22.32 -16.27 -13.01
C LEU A 6 -22.28 -14.87 -13.62
N ALA A 7 -23.45 -14.20 -13.73
CA ALA A 7 -23.51 -12.83 -14.26
C ALA A 7 -22.72 -11.83 -13.38
N ILE A 8 -22.84 -11.93 -12.05
CA ILE A 8 -22.07 -11.08 -11.09
C ILE A 8 -20.56 -11.32 -11.25
N VAL A 9 -20.14 -12.60 -11.33
CA VAL A 9 -18.72 -12.96 -11.53
C VAL A 9 -18.21 -12.43 -12.88
N ILE A 10 -19.00 -12.55 -13.95
CA ILE A 10 -18.60 -12.03 -15.28
C ILE A 10 -18.43 -10.51 -15.23
N VAL A 11 -19.38 -9.77 -14.62
CA VAL A 11 -19.30 -8.32 -14.46
C VAL A 11 -18.04 -7.92 -13.67
N PHE A 12 -17.76 -8.65 -12.58
CA PHE A 12 -16.55 -8.42 -11.81
C PHE A 12 -15.29 -8.68 -12.63
N CYS A 13 -15.19 -9.81 -13.33
CA CYS A 13 -14.03 -10.14 -14.16
C CYS A 13 -13.82 -9.12 -15.29
N ILE A 14 -14.90 -8.66 -15.95
CA ILE A 14 -14.82 -7.62 -16.99
C ILE A 14 -14.31 -6.31 -16.37
N GLY A 15 -14.89 -5.85 -15.26
CA GLY A 15 -14.44 -4.64 -14.57
C GLY A 15 -12.99 -4.75 -14.15
N TYR A 16 -12.61 -5.88 -13.59
CA TYR A 16 -11.24 -6.17 -13.19
C TYR A 16 -10.25 -6.15 -14.35
N PHE A 17 -10.63 -6.73 -15.48
CA PHE A 17 -9.85 -6.67 -16.71
C PHE A 17 -9.62 -5.22 -17.17
N PHE A 18 -10.65 -4.37 -17.14
CA PHE A 18 -10.49 -2.95 -17.49
C PHE A 18 -9.61 -2.19 -16.50
N ILE A 19 -9.66 -2.51 -15.21
CA ILE A 19 -8.73 -1.97 -14.19
C ILE A 19 -7.28 -2.35 -14.54
N ALA A 20 -7.03 -3.63 -14.85
CA ALA A 20 -5.68 -4.12 -15.17
C ALA A 20 -5.08 -3.47 -16.44
N ILE A 21 -5.91 -3.10 -17.41
CA ILE A 21 -5.46 -2.44 -18.65
C ILE A 21 -5.62 -0.91 -18.63
N GLU A 22 -5.72 -0.26 -17.45
CA GLU A 22 -5.82 1.20 -17.29
C GLU A 22 -4.75 1.94 -18.11
N SER A 23 -3.52 1.44 -18.12
CA SER A 23 -2.39 2.05 -18.86
C SER A 23 -2.65 2.12 -20.38
N VAL A 24 -3.46 1.22 -20.93
CA VAL A 24 -3.82 1.13 -22.35
C VAL A 24 -5.07 1.94 -22.64
N THR A 25 -6.12 1.74 -21.83
CA THR A 25 -7.43 2.39 -22.01
C THR A 25 -7.44 3.86 -21.66
N LYS A 26 -6.51 4.29 -20.77
CA LYS A 26 -6.48 5.63 -20.19
C LYS A 26 -7.73 5.98 -19.37
N ILE A 27 -8.59 5.00 -19.06
CA ILE A 27 -9.74 5.18 -18.19
C ILE A 27 -9.25 4.97 -16.75
N ASN A 28 -9.53 5.95 -15.88
CA ASN A 28 -9.14 5.87 -14.48
C ASN A 28 -9.79 4.66 -13.80
N LYS A 29 -9.00 3.82 -13.14
CA LYS A 29 -9.44 2.61 -12.44
C LYS A 29 -10.53 2.85 -11.40
N ALA A 30 -10.57 4.04 -10.79
CA ALA A 30 -11.63 4.40 -9.83
C ALA A 30 -13.01 4.43 -10.48
N ALA A 31 -13.13 4.96 -11.69
CA ALA A 31 -14.39 5.00 -12.42
C ALA A 31 -14.92 3.57 -12.70
N ILE A 32 -14.03 2.67 -13.12
CA ILE A 32 -14.39 1.27 -13.37
C ILE A 32 -14.78 0.56 -12.06
N ALA A 33 -14.04 0.77 -10.98
CA ALA A 33 -14.35 0.18 -9.68
C ALA A 33 -15.70 0.62 -9.13
N LEU A 34 -16.05 1.90 -9.28
CA LEU A 34 -17.38 2.42 -8.88
C LEU A 34 -18.51 1.84 -9.72
N LEU A 35 -18.33 1.71 -11.04
CA LEU A 35 -19.31 1.06 -11.90
C LEU A 35 -19.48 -0.42 -11.53
N MET A 36 -18.36 -1.10 -11.22
CA MET A 36 -18.36 -2.49 -10.80
C MET A 36 -19.10 -2.69 -9.47
N LEU A 37 -18.84 -1.83 -8.48
CA LEU A 37 -19.59 -1.79 -7.21
C LEU A 37 -21.09 -1.73 -7.46
N VAL A 38 -21.54 -0.73 -8.22
CA VAL A 38 -22.97 -0.52 -8.47
C VAL A 38 -23.58 -1.69 -9.26
N ALA A 39 -22.89 -2.16 -10.30
CA ALA A 39 -23.40 -3.25 -11.13
C ALA A 39 -23.52 -4.58 -10.35
N THR A 40 -22.51 -4.95 -9.53
CA THR A 40 -22.55 -6.20 -8.74
C THR A 40 -23.67 -6.20 -7.71
N TRP A 41 -23.83 -5.12 -6.92
CA TRP A 41 -24.88 -5.02 -5.93
C TRP A 41 -26.28 -4.84 -6.54
N THR A 42 -26.39 -4.20 -7.72
CA THR A 42 -27.66 -4.12 -8.45
C THR A 42 -28.10 -5.50 -8.95
N LEU A 43 -27.18 -6.28 -9.50
CA LEU A 43 -27.48 -7.67 -9.90
C LEU A 43 -27.84 -8.53 -8.68
N PHE A 44 -27.11 -8.38 -7.58
CA PHE A 44 -27.42 -9.08 -6.32
C PHE A 44 -28.85 -8.82 -5.84
N MET A 45 -29.36 -7.57 -5.98
CA MET A 45 -30.72 -7.18 -5.58
C MET A 45 -31.82 -7.84 -6.41
N LEU A 46 -31.49 -8.48 -7.55
CA LEU A 46 -32.50 -9.19 -8.36
C LEU A 46 -32.97 -10.50 -7.70
N SER A 47 -32.13 -11.16 -6.88
CA SER A 47 -32.48 -12.39 -6.18
C SER A 47 -31.70 -12.56 -4.87
N PRO A 48 -31.82 -11.64 -3.90
CA PRO A 48 -31.04 -11.69 -2.66
C PRO A 48 -31.36 -12.89 -1.77
N ALA A 49 -32.59 -13.43 -1.87
CA ALA A 49 -33.01 -14.61 -1.13
C ALA A 49 -32.21 -15.89 -1.46
N ASP A 50 -31.57 -15.94 -2.64
CA ASP A 50 -30.72 -17.07 -3.03
C ASP A 50 -29.41 -17.11 -2.20
N TYR A 51 -29.04 -15.99 -1.61
CA TYR A 51 -27.76 -15.83 -0.90
C TYR A 51 -27.94 -15.49 0.59
N LEU A 52 -29.02 -14.80 0.93
CA LEU A 52 -29.35 -14.40 2.29
C LEU A 52 -30.66 -15.04 2.73
N PRO A 53 -30.62 -16.16 3.49
CA PRO A 53 -31.85 -16.87 3.91
C PRO A 53 -32.82 -16.02 4.74
N ALA A 54 -32.31 -14.97 5.40
CA ALA A 54 -33.14 -14.01 6.15
C ALA A 54 -33.85 -12.98 5.25
N ALA A 55 -33.49 -12.87 3.97
CA ALA A 55 -34.08 -11.92 3.03
C ALA A 55 -35.40 -12.47 2.44
N VAL A 56 -36.46 -12.52 3.25
CA VAL A 56 -37.76 -13.06 2.85
C VAL A 56 -38.85 -11.98 2.94
N GLY A 57 -39.71 -11.90 1.93
CA GLY A 57 -40.87 -11.03 1.92
C GLY A 57 -40.56 -9.54 2.05
N SER A 58 -41.24 -8.84 2.95
CA SER A 58 -41.08 -7.38 3.15
C SER A 58 -39.75 -6.97 3.81
N GLN A 59 -38.93 -7.92 4.31
CA GLN A 59 -37.67 -7.66 4.98
C GLN A 59 -36.45 -7.69 4.01
N ILE A 60 -36.68 -8.01 2.74
CA ILE A 60 -35.57 -8.11 1.74
C ILE A 60 -34.72 -6.82 1.72
N ALA A 61 -35.37 -5.66 1.58
CA ALA A 61 -34.68 -4.40 1.47
C ALA A 61 -33.86 -4.05 2.72
N SER A 62 -34.39 -4.33 3.92
CA SER A 62 -33.69 -4.05 5.18
C SER A 62 -32.48 -4.97 5.38
N VAL A 63 -32.60 -6.26 5.09
CA VAL A 63 -31.51 -7.23 5.21
C VAL A 63 -30.38 -6.93 4.21
N VAL A 64 -30.73 -6.58 2.98
CA VAL A 64 -29.73 -6.19 1.96
C VAL A 64 -29.05 -4.87 2.35
N SER A 65 -29.79 -3.87 2.85
CA SER A 65 -29.22 -2.60 3.32
C SER A 65 -28.24 -2.84 4.45
N GLU A 66 -28.61 -3.64 5.46
CA GLU A 66 -27.74 -3.99 6.58
C GLU A 66 -26.45 -4.70 6.11
N THR A 67 -26.56 -5.61 5.13
CA THR A 67 -25.40 -6.30 4.55
C THR A 67 -24.48 -5.31 3.84
N ILE A 68 -25.01 -4.40 3.03
CA ILE A 68 -24.24 -3.36 2.34
C ILE A 68 -23.58 -2.42 3.36
N GLU A 69 -24.31 -1.98 4.37
CA GLU A 69 -23.81 -1.10 5.43
C GLU A 69 -22.71 -1.78 6.26
N HIS A 70 -22.80 -3.08 6.51
CA HIS A 70 -21.75 -3.84 7.16
C HIS A 70 -20.44 -3.83 6.36
N HIS A 71 -20.51 -4.12 5.05
CA HIS A 71 -19.35 -4.04 4.15
C HIS A 71 -18.81 -2.61 4.03
N LEU A 72 -19.69 -1.61 3.94
CA LEU A 72 -19.30 -0.21 3.92
C LEU A 72 -18.61 0.20 5.22
N GLY A 73 -19.12 -0.22 6.38
CA GLY A 73 -18.50 0.02 7.68
C GLY A 73 -17.07 -0.52 7.75
N SER A 74 -16.87 -1.78 7.36
CA SER A 74 -15.56 -2.40 7.30
C SER A 74 -14.63 -1.68 6.33
N THR A 75 -15.09 -1.36 5.13
CA THR A 75 -14.34 -0.62 4.12
C THR A 75 -13.95 0.77 4.61
N SER A 76 -14.89 1.49 5.25
CA SER A 76 -14.70 2.85 5.75
C SER A 76 -13.56 2.95 6.76
N THR A 77 -13.36 1.95 7.62
CA THR A 77 -12.23 1.95 8.58
C THR A 77 -10.90 2.05 7.86
N THR A 78 -10.74 1.32 6.77
CA THR A 78 -9.51 1.35 5.93
C THR A 78 -9.39 2.68 5.18
N LEU A 79 -10.49 3.20 4.61
CA LEU A 79 -10.47 4.46 3.87
C LEU A 79 -10.12 5.66 4.75
N PHE A 80 -10.71 5.76 5.95
CA PHE A 80 -10.38 6.84 6.89
C PHE A 80 -8.96 6.74 7.42
N PHE A 81 -8.46 5.51 7.62
CA PHE A 81 -7.04 5.31 7.94
C PHE A 81 -6.14 5.86 6.84
N LEU A 82 -6.38 5.47 5.58
CA LEU A 82 -5.60 5.92 4.42
C LEU A 82 -5.66 7.43 4.23
N MET A 83 -6.85 8.03 4.30
CA MET A 83 -7.03 9.48 4.20
C MET A 83 -6.23 10.22 5.28
N GLY A 84 -6.29 9.73 6.53
CA GLY A 84 -5.56 10.31 7.65
C GLY A 84 -4.05 10.20 7.47
N ALA A 85 -3.55 9.02 7.10
CA ALA A 85 -2.14 8.77 6.86
C ALA A 85 -1.59 9.65 5.71
N MET A 86 -2.27 9.67 4.55
CA MET A 86 -1.89 10.51 3.41
C MET A 86 -1.86 11.99 3.77
N THR A 87 -2.83 12.47 4.57
CA THR A 87 -2.87 13.87 5.03
C THR A 87 -1.69 14.20 5.95
N ILE A 88 -1.35 13.30 6.89
CA ILE A 88 -0.20 13.46 7.78
C ILE A 88 1.09 13.58 6.97
N VAL A 89 1.28 12.67 6.01
CA VAL A 89 2.48 12.64 5.17
C VAL A 89 2.58 13.90 4.31
N GLU A 90 1.48 14.35 3.68
CA GLU A 90 1.44 15.60 2.90
C GLU A 90 1.76 16.82 3.77
N LEU A 91 1.23 16.89 5.01
CA LEU A 91 1.57 17.95 5.97
C LEU A 91 3.06 17.97 6.30
N VAL A 92 3.67 16.82 6.52
CA VAL A 92 5.10 16.70 6.81
C VAL A 92 5.94 17.12 5.60
N ASP A 93 5.57 16.68 4.38
CA ASP A 93 6.30 16.98 3.14
C ASP A 93 6.26 18.46 2.80
N GLN A 94 5.08 19.07 2.82
CA GLN A 94 4.88 20.51 2.52
C GLN A 94 5.68 21.42 3.46
N ASN A 95 5.89 20.97 4.69
CA ASN A 95 6.69 21.69 5.68
C ASN A 95 8.20 21.34 5.62
N GLY A 96 8.62 20.59 4.59
CA GLY A 96 10.03 20.25 4.37
C GLY A 96 10.59 19.26 5.38
N GLY A 97 9.72 18.43 5.99
CA GLY A 97 10.11 17.40 6.97
C GLY A 97 11.07 16.36 6.39
N PHE A 98 10.99 16.06 5.08
CA PHE A 98 11.85 15.07 4.44
C PHE A 98 13.18 15.62 3.86
N ASN A 99 13.51 16.90 4.12
CA ASN A 99 14.76 17.47 3.63
C ASN A 99 16.00 16.73 4.14
N PHE A 100 15.97 16.18 5.35
CA PHE A 100 17.07 15.39 5.91
C PHE A 100 17.35 14.12 5.10
N VAL A 101 16.31 13.50 4.49
CA VAL A 101 16.48 12.32 3.64
C VAL A 101 17.44 12.63 2.49
N ARG A 102 17.25 13.79 1.85
CA ARG A 102 18.14 14.26 0.78
C ARG A 102 19.59 14.42 1.27
N ASP A 103 19.79 14.97 2.47
CA ASP A 103 21.13 15.21 3.01
C ASP A 103 21.87 13.89 3.31
N VAL A 104 21.16 12.89 3.84
CA VAL A 104 21.69 11.53 4.06
C VAL A 104 22.04 10.84 2.73
N MET A 105 21.29 11.14 1.66
CA MET A 105 21.48 10.53 0.34
C MET A 105 22.69 11.05 -0.44
N GLN A 106 23.29 12.19 -0.06
CA GLN A 106 24.42 12.79 -0.79
C GLN A 106 25.67 11.89 -0.71
N THR A 107 26.09 11.38 -1.86
CA THR A 107 27.34 10.61 -2.02
C THR A 107 27.84 10.67 -3.46
N ARG A 108 29.16 10.55 -3.65
CA ARG A 108 29.78 10.53 -4.99
C ARG A 108 29.79 9.13 -5.62
N SER A 109 29.70 8.08 -4.83
CA SER A 109 29.75 6.70 -5.33
C SER A 109 28.38 6.23 -5.77
N LYS A 110 28.22 5.72 -6.99
CA LYS A 110 26.99 5.14 -7.51
C LYS A 110 26.50 3.97 -6.65
N ARG A 111 27.39 3.07 -6.24
CA ARG A 111 27.06 1.93 -5.37
C ARG A 111 26.62 2.37 -3.98
N ALA A 112 27.32 3.33 -3.38
CA ALA A 112 26.95 3.84 -2.06
C ALA A 112 25.57 4.51 -2.11
N LEU A 113 25.23 5.25 -3.19
CA LEU A 113 23.91 5.82 -3.39
C LEU A 113 22.85 4.72 -3.47
N LEU A 114 23.11 3.64 -4.22
CA LEU A 114 22.16 2.53 -4.35
C LEU A 114 21.79 1.93 -2.99
N TRP A 115 22.77 1.64 -2.15
CA TRP A 115 22.51 1.09 -0.82
C TRP A 115 21.80 2.08 0.11
N ARG A 116 22.14 3.37 0.04
CA ARG A 116 21.42 4.41 0.80
C ARG A 116 19.96 4.50 0.36
N ILE A 117 19.70 4.44 -0.95
CA ILE A 117 18.33 4.40 -1.51
C ILE A 117 17.60 3.17 -1.00
N ALA A 118 18.20 1.97 -1.10
CA ALA A 118 17.57 0.73 -0.68
C ALA A 118 17.10 0.80 0.78
N PHE A 119 18.03 1.08 1.71
CA PHE A 119 17.69 1.13 3.14
C PHE A 119 16.77 2.30 3.49
N MET A 120 17.01 3.50 2.94
CA MET A 120 16.15 4.64 3.23
C MET A 120 14.72 4.39 2.75
N THR A 121 14.55 3.89 1.53
CA THR A 121 13.24 3.56 0.97
C THR A 121 12.55 2.47 1.80
N PHE A 122 13.28 1.43 2.17
CA PHE A 122 12.76 0.31 2.96
C PHE A 122 12.19 0.78 4.30
N PHE A 123 12.96 1.51 5.09
CA PHE A 123 12.50 1.98 6.40
C PHE A 123 11.46 3.09 6.30
N LEU A 124 11.58 3.96 5.29
CA LEU A 124 10.61 5.02 5.09
C LEU A 124 9.25 4.45 4.68
N SER A 125 9.23 3.43 3.83
CA SER A 125 8.01 2.75 3.41
C SER A 125 7.30 1.99 4.53
N ALA A 126 8.05 1.47 5.49
CA ALA A 126 7.45 0.86 6.67
C ALA A 126 6.61 1.83 7.53
N ILE A 127 6.80 3.14 7.34
CA ILE A 127 6.15 4.19 8.14
C ILE A 127 5.14 4.99 7.32
N LEU A 128 5.49 5.33 6.03
CA LEU A 128 4.74 6.27 5.21
C LEU A 128 3.78 5.63 4.21
N ASP A 129 3.90 4.41 3.90
CA ASP A 129 3.40 3.62 2.77
C ASP A 129 4.33 3.60 1.54
N ASN A 130 4.12 2.55 0.72
CA ASN A 130 4.96 2.28 -0.45
C ASN A 130 4.79 3.32 -1.57
N LEU A 131 3.58 3.82 -1.79
CA LEU A 131 3.27 4.80 -2.84
C LEU A 131 3.91 6.15 -2.54
N THR A 132 3.62 6.70 -1.36
CA THR A 132 4.13 8.00 -0.93
C THR A 132 5.66 8.00 -0.85
N THR A 133 6.23 6.95 -0.26
CA THR A 133 7.69 6.77 -0.18
C THR A 133 8.32 6.77 -1.57
N SER A 134 7.72 6.07 -2.53
CA SER A 134 8.23 6.02 -3.90
C SER A 134 8.22 7.40 -4.56
N ILE A 135 7.16 8.18 -4.41
CA ILE A 135 7.08 9.55 -4.94
C ILE A 135 8.20 10.42 -4.36
N VAL A 136 8.33 10.44 -3.02
CA VAL A 136 9.37 11.23 -2.32
C VAL A 136 10.76 10.83 -2.79
N MET A 137 11.05 9.55 -2.86
CA MET A 137 12.36 9.04 -3.27
C MET A 137 12.68 9.37 -4.73
N ILE A 138 11.71 9.27 -5.64
CA ILE A 138 11.91 9.66 -7.05
C ILE A 138 12.16 11.16 -7.18
N MET A 139 11.44 12.01 -6.44
CA MET A 139 11.70 13.45 -6.45
C MET A 139 13.12 13.79 -5.96
N ILE A 140 13.61 13.08 -4.94
CA ILE A 140 14.99 13.21 -4.46
C ILE A 140 16.00 12.72 -5.52
N LEU A 141 15.75 11.56 -6.11
CA LEU A 141 16.61 10.97 -7.15
C LEU A 141 16.78 11.88 -8.36
N ARG A 142 15.73 12.55 -8.81
CA ARG A 142 15.79 13.53 -9.91
C ARG A 142 16.73 14.69 -9.63
N LYS A 143 16.87 15.07 -8.36
CA LYS A 143 17.79 16.12 -7.92
C LYS A 143 19.24 15.63 -7.76
N LEU A 144 19.43 14.34 -7.49
CA LEU A 144 20.75 13.76 -7.22
C LEU A 144 21.41 13.12 -8.46
N VAL A 145 20.60 12.56 -9.36
CA VAL A 145 21.08 11.75 -10.49
C VAL A 145 20.59 12.37 -11.80
N SER A 146 21.50 12.98 -12.55
CA SER A 146 21.19 13.62 -13.85
C SER A 146 21.05 12.58 -14.98
N ASP A 147 21.86 11.51 -14.95
CA ASP A 147 21.80 10.46 -15.97
C ASP A 147 20.53 9.63 -15.82
N HIS A 148 19.71 9.65 -16.87
CA HIS A 148 18.45 8.91 -16.90
C HIS A 148 18.63 7.39 -16.85
N LYS A 149 19.70 6.84 -17.46
CA LYS A 149 19.95 5.39 -17.46
C LYS A 149 20.27 4.87 -16.06
N ASP A 150 21.10 5.59 -15.32
CA ASP A 150 21.35 5.26 -13.92
C ASP A 150 20.10 5.45 -13.08
N ARG A 151 19.35 6.54 -13.32
CA ARG A 151 18.18 6.88 -12.52
C ARG A 151 17.05 5.85 -12.62
N ILE A 152 16.82 5.24 -13.78
CA ILE A 152 15.82 4.18 -13.92
C ILE A 152 16.20 2.90 -13.16
N ILE A 153 17.50 2.61 -12.96
CA ILE A 153 17.95 1.50 -12.13
C ILE A 153 17.66 1.79 -10.65
N TYR A 154 18.02 2.99 -10.18
CA TYR A 154 17.68 3.40 -8.81
C TYR A 154 16.17 3.45 -8.58
N ALA A 155 15.40 3.98 -9.54
CA ALA A 155 13.96 4.06 -9.47
C ALA A 155 13.31 2.66 -9.39
N SER A 156 13.84 1.70 -10.13
CA SER A 156 13.38 0.31 -10.05
C SER A 156 13.66 -0.31 -8.68
N LEU A 157 14.83 -0.01 -8.09
CA LEU A 157 15.12 -0.44 -6.72
C LEU A 157 14.21 0.23 -5.68
N VAL A 158 13.83 1.50 -5.90
CA VAL A 158 12.83 2.17 -5.04
C VAL A 158 11.53 1.38 -5.00
N VAL A 159 11.02 0.90 -6.15
CA VAL A 159 9.79 0.08 -6.18
C VAL A 159 9.95 -1.19 -5.35
N ILE A 160 11.05 -1.92 -5.53
CA ILE A 160 11.32 -3.17 -4.80
C ILE A 160 11.46 -2.89 -3.29
N ALA A 161 12.26 -1.90 -2.92
CA ALA A 161 12.53 -1.57 -1.53
C ALA A 161 11.29 -0.99 -0.82
N ALA A 162 10.45 -0.22 -1.53
CA ALA A 162 9.21 0.31 -0.98
C ALA A 162 8.20 -0.81 -0.69
N ASN A 163 7.99 -1.72 -1.64
CA ASN A 163 7.09 -2.84 -1.44
C ASN A 163 7.59 -3.82 -0.36
N SER A 164 8.91 -4.11 -0.34
CA SER A 164 9.50 -4.95 0.72
C SER A 164 9.41 -4.27 2.10
N GLY A 165 9.64 -2.96 2.17
CA GLY A 165 9.54 -2.19 3.42
C GLY A 165 8.10 -2.04 3.90
N GLY A 166 7.13 -1.95 2.98
CA GLY A 166 5.71 -1.93 3.32
C GLY A 166 5.20 -3.25 3.89
N ALA A 167 5.71 -4.37 3.40
CA ALA A 167 5.19 -5.71 3.71
C ALA A 167 5.42 -6.16 5.17
N PHE A 168 6.47 -5.68 5.86
CA PHE A 168 6.72 -6.06 7.26
C PHE A 168 6.14 -5.09 8.29
N SER A 169 5.42 -4.07 7.87
CA SER A 169 4.84 -3.08 8.77
C SER A 169 3.31 -3.08 8.67
N PRO A 170 2.58 -2.96 9.79
CA PRO A 170 1.11 -2.94 9.76
C PRO A 170 0.54 -1.68 9.07
N ILE A 171 1.36 -0.66 8.85
CA ILE A 171 0.98 0.63 8.25
C ILE A 171 1.73 0.95 6.95
N GLY A 172 2.66 0.10 6.54
CA GLY A 172 3.57 0.35 5.41
C GLY A 172 2.99 0.00 4.04
N ASP A 173 1.90 -0.76 3.99
CA ASP A 173 1.19 -1.10 2.75
C ASP A 173 -0.31 -1.16 3.02
N VAL A 174 -1.12 -0.81 2.01
CA VAL A 174 -2.59 -0.90 2.12
C VAL A 174 -3.03 -2.34 2.44
N THR A 175 -2.35 -3.33 1.91
CA THR A 175 -2.67 -4.75 2.14
C THR A 175 -2.45 -5.16 3.59
N THR A 176 -1.34 -4.75 4.20
CA THR A 176 -1.08 -5.01 5.63
C THR A 176 -2.04 -4.22 6.52
N ILE A 177 -2.40 -2.99 6.15
CA ILE A 177 -3.43 -2.20 6.85
C ILE A 177 -4.77 -2.95 6.86
N MET A 178 -5.18 -3.53 5.73
CA MET A 178 -6.43 -4.26 5.61
C MET A 178 -6.44 -5.53 6.49
N LEU A 179 -5.38 -6.33 6.43
CA LEU A 179 -5.22 -7.53 7.24
C LEU A 179 -5.20 -7.20 8.74
N TRP A 180 -4.51 -6.12 9.11
CA TRP A 180 -4.45 -5.64 10.49
C TRP A 180 -5.81 -5.10 10.99
N ASN A 181 -6.55 -4.37 10.14
CA ASN A 181 -7.91 -3.90 10.46
C ASN A 181 -8.88 -5.06 10.63
N LYS A 182 -8.80 -6.08 9.78
CA LYS A 182 -9.60 -7.32 9.88
C LYS A 182 -9.25 -8.10 11.16
N GLY A 183 -8.07 -7.86 11.76
CA GLY A 183 -7.59 -8.52 12.97
C GLY A 183 -7.00 -9.91 12.71
N VAL A 184 -6.65 -10.24 11.47
CA VAL A 184 -6.01 -11.51 11.10
C VAL A 184 -4.50 -11.52 11.30
N ILE A 185 -3.89 -10.32 11.40
CA ILE A 185 -2.50 -10.12 11.79
C ILE A 185 -2.41 -9.09 12.93
N THR A 186 -1.40 -9.23 13.79
CA THR A 186 -1.06 -8.21 14.79
C THR A 186 0.12 -7.36 14.34
N ALA A 187 0.24 -6.15 14.90
CA ALA A 187 1.37 -5.29 14.58
C ALA A 187 2.70 -5.92 14.98
N LEU A 188 2.75 -6.58 16.15
CA LEU A 188 3.96 -7.23 16.62
C LEU A 188 4.31 -8.49 15.78
N GLY A 189 3.31 -9.29 15.42
CA GLY A 189 3.48 -10.47 14.58
C GLY A 189 4.12 -10.10 13.24
N VAL A 190 3.57 -9.12 12.53
CA VAL A 190 4.10 -8.66 11.24
C VAL A 190 5.53 -8.11 11.38
N LEU A 191 5.78 -7.28 12.40
CA LEU A 191 7.11 -6.69 12.62
C LEU A 191 8.16 -7.75 12.94
N SER A 192 7.82 -8.77 13.75
CA SER A 192 8.80 -9.78 14.17
C SER A 192 9.03 -10.88 13.12
N GLU A 193 7.97 -11.32 12.45
CA GLU A 193 8.06 -12.47 11.52
C GLU A 193 8.41 -12.07 10.08
N LEU A 194 8.01 -10.89 9.64
CA LEU A 194 8.24 -10.48 8.24
C LEU A 194 9.43 -9.54 8.06
N PHE A 195 10.07 -9.07 9.13
CA PHE A 195 11.22 -8.17 9.01
C PHE A 195 12.37 -8.79 8.23
N ILE A 196 12.87 -9.96 8.65
CA ILE A 196 14.01 -10.60 7.99
C ILE A 196 13.66 -11.06 6.58
N PRO A 197 12.53 -11.73 6.30
CA PRO A 197 12.10 -12.05 4.93
C PRO A 197 12.03 -10.82 4.01
N SER A 198 11.50 -9.70 4.51
CA SER A 198 11.41 -8.45 3.76
C SER A 198 12.78 -7.80 3.51
N VAL A 199 13.68 -7.85 4.48
CA VAL A 199 15.07 -7.39 4.31
C VAL A 199 15.79 -8.24 3.25
N VAL A 200 15.63 -9.57 3.29
CA VAL A 200 16.24 -10.48 2.31
C VAL A 200 15.70 -10.20 0.90
N SER A 201 14.38 -9.98 0.77
CA SER A 201 13.75 -9.66 -0.52
C SER A 201 14.24 -8.35 -1.13
N MET A 202 14.70 -7.39 -0.34
CA MET A 202 15.28 -6.12 -0.78
C MET A 202 16.80 -6.25 -1.03
N ILE A 203 17.55 -6.93 -0.15
CA ILE A 203 19.01 -7.01 -0.23
C ILE A 203 19.47 -7.74 -1.49
N ILE A 204 18.82 -8.86 -1.85
CA ILE A 204 19.21 -9.65 -3.03
C ILE A 204 19.10 -8.83 -4.31
N PRO A 205 17.96 -8.18 -4.63
CA PRO A 205 17.87 -7.26 -5.75
C PRO A 205 18.87 -6.10 -5.69
N ALA A 206 19.03 -5.47 -4.52
CA ALA A 206 19.97 -4.38 -4.35
C ALA A 206 21.42 -4.82 -4.63
N TYR A 207 21.83 -6.01 -4.16
CA TYR A 207 23.14 -6.56 -4.44
C TYR A 207 23.35 -6.81 -5.92
N VAL A 208 22.43 -7.48 -6.60
CA VAL A 208 22.53 -7.76 -8.05
C VAL A 208 22.59 -6.46 -8.85
N LEU A 209 21.75 -5.47 -8.55
CA LEU A 209 21.76 -4.17 -9.21
C LEU A 209 23.04 -3.38 -8.92
N SER A 210 23.63 -3.54 -7.74
CA SER A 210 24.90 -2.89 -7.38
C SER A 210 26.07 -3.35 -8.26
N LEU A 211 26.02 -4.57 -8.80
CA LEU A 211 27.03 -5.10 -9.69
C LEU A 211 27.03 -4.41 -11.07
N SER A 212 25.91 -3.84 -11.49
CA SER A 212 25.79 -3.10 -12.76
C SER A 212 26.25 -1.64 -12.65
N LEU A 213 26.28 -1.07 -11.44
CA LEU A 213 26.58 0.34 -11.20
C LEU A 213 28.04 0.54 -10.82
N HIS A 214 28.83 1.11 -11.75
CA HIS A 214 30.25 1.41 -11.55
C HIS A 214 30.53 2.91 -11.73
N GLY A 215 31.52 3.42 -11.01
CA GLY A 215 32.00 4.78 -11.16
C GLY A 215 31.40 5.80 -10.19
N GLN A 216 31.65 7.06 -10.49
CA GLN A 216 31.20 8.18 -9.67
C GLN A 216 30.03 8.92 -10.33
N LEU A 217 29.21 9.55 -9.50
CA LEU A 217 28.13 10.45 -9.94
C LEU A 217 28.74 11.79 -10.36
N SER A 218 28.34 12.30 -11.51
CA SER A 218 28.65 13.66 -11.93
C SER A 218 27.68 14.63 -11.24
N PHE A 219 28.17 15.34 -10.24
CA PHE A 219 27.40 16.43 -9.64
C PHE A 219 27.55 17.69 -10.50
N THR A 220 26.47 18.17 -11.05
CA THR A 220 26.41 19.53 -11.56
C THR A 220 26.09 20.46 -10.38
N ALA A 221 27.04 21.28 -9.98
CA ALA A 221 26.95 22.19 -8.82
C ALA A 221 25.78 23.20 -8.84
N SER A 222 25.03 23.26 -9.94
CA SER A 222 23.90 24.21 -10.14
C SER A 222 22.56 23.76 -9.60
N GLN A 223 22.40 22.58 -8.99
CA GLN A 223 21.09 22.06 -8.58
C GLN A 223 20.83 22.10 -7.07
N VAL A 224 21.62 22.88 -6.33
CA VAL A 224 21.27 23.25 -4.94
C VAL A 224 20.27 24.41 -4.96
N GLN A 225 19.18 24.27 -5.72
CA GLN A 225 18.04 25.15 -5.51
C GLN A 225 17.26 24.62 -4.32
N THR A 226 17.32 25.37 -3.25
CA THR A 226 16.48 25.32 -2.08
C THR A 226 15.04 24.97 -2.47
N SER A 227 14.56 23.86 -1.96
CA SER A 227 13.12 23.59 -1.84
C SER A 227 12.45 24.87 -1.36
N ALA A 228 11.26 25.16 -1.87
CA ALA A 228 10.50 26.35 -1.47
C ALA A 228 10.69 26.60 0.03
N ALA A 229 11.25 27.75 0.36
CA ALA A 229 11.51 28.12 1.75
C ALA A 229 10.16 28.05 2.46
N SER A 230 9.97 27.06 3.32
CA SER A 230 8.84 27.11 4.23
C SER A 230 9.11 28.26 5.18
N ASP A 231 8.12 29.11 5.42
CA ASP A 231 8.21 30.26 6.31
C ASP A 231 8.49 29.83 7.77
N LEU A 232 8.55 28.52 8.01
CA LEU A 232 8.81 27.90 9.32
C LEU A 232 10.30 27.76 9.62
N THR A 233 10.65 27.96 10.89
CA THR A 233 12.01 27.76 11.40
C THR A 233 12.43 26.28 11.31
N ALA A 234 13.74 26.01 11.31
CA ALA A 234 14.28 24.65 11.29
C ALA A 234 13.78 23.79 12.47
N SER A 235 13.57 24.40 13.64
CA SER A 235 13.03 23.72 14.81
C SER A 235 11.56 23.32 14.61
N GLN A 236 10.72 24.23 14.10
CA GLN A 236 9.32 23.96 13.81
C GLN A 236 9.14 22.83 12.76
N ARG A 237 9.96 22.84 11.70
CA ARG A 237 9.97 21.75 10.69
C ARG A 237 10.33 20.41 11.30
N LYS A 238 11.34 20.36 12.17
CA LYS A 238 11.68 19.14 12.92
C LYS A 238 10.54 18.68 13.81
N THR A 239 9.88 19.60 14.52
CA THR A 239 8.72 19.26 15.36
C THR A 239 7.59 18.65 14.53
N ILE A 240 7.24 19.24 13.38
CA ILE A 240 6.21 18.70 12.47
C ILE A 240 6.61 17.31 11.98
N PHE A 241 7.87 17.12 11.60
CA PHE A 241 8.38 15.82 11.17
C PHE A 241 8.26 14.76 12.28
N PHE A 242 8.80 15.03 13.48
CA PHE A 242 8.77 14.07 14.58
C PHE A 242 7.35 13.82 15.08
N LEU A 243 6.47 14.83 15.04
CA LEU A 243 5.07 14.67 15.42
C LEU A 243 4.30 13.83 14.40
N GLY A 244 4.53 14.04 13.09
CA GLY A 244 3.89 13.28 12.02
C GLY A 244 4.40 11.83 11.98
N VAL A 245 5.71 11.64 11.80
CA VAL A 245 6.32 10.31 11.70
C VAL A 245 6.22 9.54 13.02
N GLY A 246 6.51 10.19 14.14
CA GLY A 246 6.35 9.60 15.49
C GLY A 246 4.89 9.27 15.79
N GLY A 247 3.95 10.09 15.32
CA GLY A 247 2.52 9.84 15.42
C GLY A 247 2.10 8.60 14.63
N LEU A 248 2.60 8.40 13.41
CA LEU A 248 2.33 7.18 12.63
C LEU A 248 2.83 5.93 13.37
N ILE A 249 4.04 5.97 13.93
CA ILE A 249 4.60 4.88 14.75
C ILE A 249 3.78 4.68 16.04
N PHE A 250 3.19 5.73 16.58
CA PHE A 250 2.35 5.67 17.79
C PHE A 250 1.01 4.96 17.53
N VAL A 251 0.46 4.94 16.33
CA VAL A 251 -0.86 4.36 16.03
C VAL A 251 -0.97 2.87 16.42
N PRO A 252 -0.01 1.97 16.10
CA PRO A 252 -0.04 0.59 16.58
C PRO A 252 -0.01 0.48 18.11
N ILE A 253 0.76 1.35 18.78
CA ILE A 253 0.83 1.40 20.26
C ILE A 253 -0.53 1.85 20.82
N PHE A 254 -1.13 2.87 20.22
CA PHE A 254 -2.47 3.35 20.59
C PHE A 254 -3.53 2.24 20.49
N LYS A 255 -3.55 1.49 19.38
CA LYS A 255 -4.45 0.33 19.21
C LYS A 255 -4.21 -0.73 20.28
N SER A 256 -2.95 -1.02 20.62
CA SER A 256 -2.61 -2.04 21.65
C SER A 256 -3.07 -1.65 23.04
N ILE A 257 -3.08 -0.35 23.36
CA ILE A 257 -3.49 0.16 24.68
C ILE A 257 -5.00 0.35 24.77
N THR A 258 -5.61 0.93 23.73
CA THR A 258 -7.02 1.35 23.77
C THR A 258 -7.97 0.30 23.19
N HIS A 259 -7.46 -0.67 22.43
CA HIS A 259 -8.22 -1.64 21.65
C HIS A 259 -9.19 -0.99 20.61
N LEU A 260 -9.04 0.31 20.34
CA LEU A 260 -9.80 1.02 19.32
C LEU A 260 -9.26 0.71 17.91
N PRO A 261 -10.12 0.80 16.88
CA PRO A 261 -9.67 0.62 15.50
C PRO A 261 -8.55 1.62 15.12
N PRO A 262 -7.58 1.21 14.27
CA PRO A 262 -6.43 2.05 13.92
C PRO A 262 -6.77 3.42 13.34
N PHE A 263 -7.92 3.56 12.63
CA PHE A 263 -8.32 4.84 12.07
C PHE A 263 -8.55 5.92 13.15
N VAL A 264 -8.96 5.54 14.36
CA VAL A 264 -9.13 6.49 15.49
C VAL A 264 -7.78 7.06 15.89
N GLY A 265 -6.74 6.21 15.98
CA GLY A 265 -5.39 6.63 16.28
C GLY A 265 -4.82 7.59 15.23
N ILE A 266 -5.02 7.28 13.93
CA ILE A 266 -4.60 8.14 12.83
C ILE A 266 -5.28 9.51 12.89
N LEU A 267 -6.59 9.55 13.12
CA LEU A 267 -7.34 10.81 13.22
C LEU A 267 -6.91 11.65 14.44
N LEU A 268 -6.55 11.00 15.56
CA LEU A 268 -5.95 11.69 16.71
C LEU A 268 -4.63 12.35 16.31
N VAL A 269 -3.73 11.59 15.71
CA VAL A 269 -2.42 12.11 15.24
C VAL A 269 -2.60 13.26 14.25
N LEU A 270 -3.50 13.10 13.29
CA LEU A 270 -3.81 14.15 12.32
C LEU A 270 -4.34 15.41 13.01
N GLY A 271 -5.29 15.28 13.95
CA GLY A 271 -5.85 16.40 14.68
C GLY A 271 -4.80 17.18 15.47
N VAL A 272 -3.90 16.46 16.16
CA VAL A 272 -2.78 17.08 16.90
C VAL A 272 -1.80 17.76 15.95
N LEU A 273 -1.34 17.06 14.91
CA LEU A 273 -0.40 17.60 13.92
C LEU A 273 -0.96 18.84 13.22
N TRP A 274 -2.23 18.80 12.84
CA TRP A 274 -2.93 19.91 12.21
C TRP A 274 -2.99 21.13 13.13
N THR A 275 -3.40 20.92 14.39
CA THR A 275 -3.48 22.00 15.38
C THR A 275 -2.11 22.64 15.61
N VAL A 276 -1.05 21.85 15.79
CA VAL A 276 0.31 22.36 15.98
C VAL A 276 0.79 23.15 14.76
N THR A 277 0.50 22.64 13.57
CA THR A 277 0.86 23.33 12.32
C THR A 277 0.16 24.68 12.20
N GLU A 278 -1.14 24.77 12.50
CA GLU A 278 -1.88 26.02 12.51
C GLU A 278 -1.34 27.02 13.55
N VAL A 279 -1.02 26.55 14.77
CA VAL A 279 -0.41 27.40 15.82
C VAL A 279 0.92 27.99 15.32
N PHE A 280 1.77 27.18 14.66
CA PHE A 280 3.04 27.68 14.14
C PHE A 280 2.82 28.75 13.06
N TYR A 281 1.88 28.55 12.16
CA TYR A 281 1.55 29.54 11.11
C TYR A 281 0.86 30.79 11.69
N ALA A 282 0.04 30.65 12.73
CA ALA A 282 -0.62 31.80 13.38
C ALA A 282 0.36 32.81 14.01
N HIS A 283 1.56 32.34 14.38
CA HIS A 283 2.59 33.17 14.99
C HIS A 283 3.56 33.81 13.99
N LEU A 284 3.36 33.62 12.67
CA LEU A 284 4.14 34.29 11.65
C LEU A 284 3.76 35.81 11.60
N LYS A 285 4.80 36.67 11.50
CA LYS A 285 4.69 38.10 11.77
C LYS A 285 4.02 38.95 10.64
N GLN A 286 3.68 38.35 9.46
CA GLN A 286 3.12 39.15 8.35
C GLN A 286 1.61 38.91 8.16
N PRO A 287 0.79 40.02 8.21
CA PRO A 287 -0.68 39.90 8.11
C PRO A 287 -1.20 39.40 6.75
N GLU A 288 -0.47 39.63 5.67
CA GLU A 288 -0.83 39.14 4.32
C GLU A 288 -0.73 37.61 4.19
N GLU A 289 0.15 36.97 4.98
CA GLU A 289 0.31 35.53 4.99
C GLU A 289 -0.78 34.79 5.77
N LYS A 290 -1.51 35.45 6.70
CA LYS A 290 -2.64 34.90 7.43
C LYS A 290 -3.81 34.49 6.53
N GLY A 291 -4.04 35.25 5.44
CA GLY A 291 -5.04 34.89 4.41
C GLY A 291 -4.63 33.71 3.52
N SER A 292 -3.31 33.41 3.43
CA SER A 292 -2.78 32.29 2.69
C SER A 292 -2.86 30.97 3.49
N MET A 293 -3.00 31.04 4.82
CA MET A 293 -3.05 29.88 5.74
C MET A 293 -4.28 29.00 5.57
N GLN A 294 -5.48 29.61 5.54
CA GLN A 294 -6.72 28.86 5.26
C GLN A 294 -6.69 28.26 3.84
N LYS A 295 -6.06 28.96 2.89
CA LYS A 295 -5.82 28.43 1.56
C LYS A 295 -4.84 27.28 1.55
N ARG A 296 -3.77 27.28 2.38
CA ARG A 296 -2.78 26.19 2.42
C ARG A 296 -3.35 24.89 2.98
N VAL A 297 -4.05 24.90 4.08
CA VAL A 297 -4.68 23.71 4.66
C VAL A 297 -5.76 23.16 3.73
N SER A 298 -6.60 24.00 3.18
CA SER A 298 -7.58 23.63 2.17
C SER A 298 -6.93 23.08 0.89
N GLN A 299 -5.78 23.65 0.46
CA GLN A 299 -5.00 23.15 -0.68
C GLN A 299 -4.30 21.82 -0.40
N MET A 300 -3.87 21.54 0.84
CA MET A 300 -3.30 20.24 1.20
C MET A 300 -4.33 19.12 1.09
N LEU A 301 -5.57 19.36 1.55
CA LEU A 301 -6.65 18.40 1.39
C LEU A 301 -6.99 18.12 -0.08
N THR A 302 -6.85 19.11 -0.97
CA THR A 302 -7.06 18.92 -2.42
C THR A 302 -5.94 18.10 -3.10
N ARG A 303 -4.81 17.91 -2.44
CA ARG A 303 -3.69 17.09 -2.94
C ARG A 303 -3.79 15.62 -2.57
N ILE A 304 -4.70 15.27 -1.65
CA ILE A 304 -4.99 13.87 -1.35
C ILE A 304 -5.50 13.20 -2.62
N ASP A 305 -4.97 12.04 -2.93
CA ASP A 305 -5.42 11.27 -4.09
C ASP A 305 -6.81 10.65 -3.84
N MET A 306 -7.84 11.48 -4.03
CA MET A 306 -9.24 11.06 -3.93
C MET A 306 -9.60 9.97 -4.94
N SER A 307 -8.89 9.89 -6.08
CA SER A 307 -9.10 8.82 -7.06
C SER A 307 -8.74 7.46 -6.45
N THR A 308 -7.62 7.37 -5.74
CA THR A 308 -7.23 6.16 -5.03
C THR A 308 -8.21 5.79 -3.92
N ILE A 309 -8.73 6.75 -3.16
CA ILE A 309 -9.75 6.49 -2.13
C ILE A 309 -11.04 5.93 -2.74
N LEU A 310 -11.52 6.53 -3.84
CA LEU A 310 -12.71 6.06 -4.55
C LEU A 310 -12.50 4.69 -5.23
N PHE A 311 -11.30 4.45 -5.72
CA PHE A 311 -10.93 3.12 -6.24
C PHE A 311 -11.05 2.05 -5.15
N PHE A 312 -10.48 2.30 -3.96
CA PHE A 312 -10.57 1.36 -2.85
C PHE A 312 -12.02 1.16 -2.37
N LEU A 313 -12.80 2.22 -2.29
CA LEU A 313 -14.23 2.11 -1.99
C LEU A 313 -14.93 1.16 -3.00
N GLY A 314 -14.76 1.42 -4.29
CA GLY A 314 -15.41 0.66 -5.35
C GLY A 314 -15.01 -0.81 -5.34
N ILE A 315 -13.70 -1.09 -5.28
CA ILE A 315 -13.19 -2.47 -5.37
C ILE A 315 -13.52 -3.28 -4.12
N LEU A 316 -13.36 -2.72 -2.91
CA LEU A 316 -13.63 -3.43 -1.66
C LEU A 316 -15.12 -3.76 -1.51
N MET A 317 -15.99 -2.84 -1.90
CA MET A 317 -17.43 -3.08 -1.89
C MET A 317 -17.86 -4.11 -2.94
N ALA A 318 -17.24 -4.12 -4.14
CA ALA A 318 -17.50 -5.15 -5.15
C ALA A 318 -17.03 -6.53 -4.70
N VAL A 319 -15.87 -6.63 -4.04
CA VAL A 319 -15.36 -7.87 -3.42
C VAL A 319 -16.29 -8.32 -2.29
N GLY A 320 -16.84 -7.40 -1.48
CA GLY A 320 -17.85 -7.69 -0.46
C GLY A 320 -19.10 -8.34 -1.05
N CYS A 321 -19.53 -7.96 -2.24
CA CYS A 321 -20.61 -8.64 -2.95
C CYS A 321 -20.23 -10.09 -3.30
N LEU A 322 -19.02 -10.35 -3.82
CA LEU A 322 -18.52 -11.72 -4.11
C LEU A 322 -18.39 -12.57 -2.84
N GLU A 323 -18.01 -11.97 -1.71
CA GLU A 323 -17.99 -12.63 -0.41
C GLU A 323 -19.40 -13.06 0.00
N THR A 324 -20.36 -12.15 -0.09
CA THR A 324 -21.78 -12.39 0.28
C THR A 324 -22.42 -13.51 -0.55
N ILE A 325 -22.12 -13.61 -1.85
CA ILE A 325 -22.64 -14.69 -2.72
C ILE A 325 -21.88 -16.02 -2.61
N GLY A 326 -20.85 -16.09 -1.73
CA GLY A 326 -20.09 -17.32 -1.45
C GLY A 326 -19.10 -17.74 -2.53
N VAL A 327 -18.89 -16.95 -3.58
CA VAL A 327 -17.95 -17.28 -4.67
C VAL A 327 -16.51 -17.33 -4.16
N LEU A 328 -16.14 -16.43 -3.25
CA LEU A 328 -14.80 -16.40 -2.69
C LEU A 328 -14.50 -17.67 -1.87
N THR A 329 -15.45 -18.12 -1.05
CA THR A 329 -15.31 -19.38 -0.29
C THR A 329 -15.12 -20.57 -1.22
N MET A 330 -15.89 -20.67 -2.31
CA MET A 330 -15.71 -21.75 -3.31
C MET A 330 -14.32 -21.70 -3.97
N LEU A 331 -13.78 -20.52 -4.25
CA LEU A 331 -12.44 -20.37 -4.80
C LEU A 331 -11.37 -20.79 -3.80
N GLY A 332 -11.53 -20.43 -2.52
CA GLY A 332 -10.62 -20.83 -1.45
C GLY A 332 -10.57 -22.35 -1.27
N GLU A 333 -11.75 -23.01 -1.23
CA GLU A 333 -11.85 -24.48 -1.16
C GLU A 333 -11.20 -25.15 -2.39
N GLY A 334 -11.42 -24.58 -3.59
CA GLY A 334 -10.79 -25.05 -4.81
C GLY A 334 -9.25 -24.97 -4.76
N LEU A 335 -8.70 -23.85 -4.30
CA LEU A 335 -7.26 -23.68 -4.13
C LEU A 335 -6.70 -24.66 -3.10
N ASN A 336 -7.36 -24.84 -1.96
CA ASN A 336 -6.93 -25.80 -0.95
C ASN A 336 -6.92 -27.23 -1.49
N THR A 337 -7.91 -27.61 -2.30
CA THR A 337 -7.97 -28.92 -2.91
C THR A 337 -6.86 -29.16 -3.93
N VAL A 338 -6.55 -28.14 -4.76
CA VAL A 338 -5.51 -28.23 -5.81
C VAL A 338 -4.11 -28.31 -5.21
N PHE A 339 -3.87 -27.61 -4.09
CA PHE A 339 -2.55 -27.50 -3.46
C PHE A 339 -2.41 -28.32 -2.16
N ASP A 340 -3.30 -29.27 -1.90
CA ASP A 340 -3.30 -30.13 -0.70
C ASP A 340 -3.19 -29.34 0.62
N GLY A 341 -3.78 -28.13 0.69
CA GLY A 341 -3.70 -27.25 1.85
C GLY A 341 -2.31 -26.66 2.13
N ASN A 342 -1.39 -26.71 1.19
CA ASN A 342 -0.06 -26.12 1.36
C ASN A 342 -0.13 -24.59 1.25
N HIS A 343 -0.18 -23.92 2.38
CA HIS A 343 -0.34 -22.46 2.48
C HIS A 343 0.84 -21.67 1.88
N TYR A 344 2.06 -22.22 1.87
CA TYR A 344 3.23 -21.61 1.21
C TYR A 344 3.06 -21.55 -0.31
N LEU A 345 2.53 -22.62 -0.92
CA LEU A 345 2.27 -22.64 -2.36
C LEU A 345 1.10 -21.73 -2.72
N VAL A 346 0.02 -21.78 -1.97
CA VAL A 346 -1.16 -20.94 -2.21
C VAL A 346 -0.80 -19.45 -2.14
N THR A 347 -0.19 -19.02 -1.04
CA THR A 347 0.19 -17.60 -0.86
C THR A 347 1.30 -17.19 -1.82
N GLY A 348 2.26 -18.08 -2.13
CA GLY A 348 3.29 -17.83 -3.11
C GLY A 348 2.73 -17.58 -4.52
N ILE A 349 1.75 -18.36 -4.96
CA ILE A 349 1.06 -18.15 -6.24
C ILE A 349 0.21 -16.87 -6.21
N ILE A 350 -0.48 -16.60 -5.11
CA ILE A 350 -1.22 -15.35 -4.91
C ILE A 350 -0.28 -14.14 -5.06
N GLY A 351 0.93 -14.21 -4.50
CA GLY A 351 1.91 -13.14 -4.66
C GLY A 351 2.43 -12.98 -6.10
N VAL A 352 2.56 -14.06 -6.87
CA VAL A 352 2.86 -13.96 -8.31
C VAL A 352 1.71 -13.32 -9.06
N LEU A 353 0.46 -13.68 -8.75
CA LEU A 353 -0.72 -13.03 -9.31
C LEU A 353 -0.79 -11.56 -8.94
N SER A 354 -0.37 -11.18 -7.74
CA SER A 354 -0.25 -9.78 -7.29
C SER A 354 0.65 -8.92 -8.17
N SER A 355 1.57 -9.52 -8.90
CA SER A 355 2.40 -8.77 -9.87
C SER A 355 1.64 -8.32 -11.12
N ILE A 356 0.58 -9.02 -11.48
CA ILE A 356 -0.24 -8.76 -12.67
C ILE A 356 -1.47 -7.94 -12.30
N VAL A 357 -1.99 -8.21 -11.11
CA VAL A 357 -3.27 -7.81 -10.59
C VAL A 357 -3.03 -6.89 -9.38
N ASP A 358 -3.76 -5.80 -9.25
CA ASP A 358 -3.62 -4.89 -8.10
C ASP A 358 -3.73 -5.68 -6.77
N THR A 359 -2.80 -5.43 -5.86
CA THR A 359 -2.64 -6.16 -4.60
C THR A 359 -3.87 -6.10 -3.70
N VAL A 360 -4.56 -4.96 -3.69
CA VAL A 360 -5.67 -4.68 -2.75
C VAL A 360 -6.88 -5.58 -2.99
N PRO A 361 -7.45 -5.68 -4.20
CA PRO A 361 -8.57 -6.59 -4.44
C PRO A 361 -8.19 -8.06 -4.26
N LEU A 362 -6.93 -8.41 -4.50
CA LEU A 362 -6.46 -9.78 -4.32
C LEU A 362 -6.47 -10.17 -2.84
N VAL A 363 -5.92 -9.32 -1.95
CA VAL A 363 -5.93 -9.55 -0.51
C VAL A 363 -7.35 -9.49 0.06
N ALA A 364 -8.19 -8.54 -0.42
CA ALA A 364 -9.61 -8.49 -0.04
C ALA A 364 -10.31 -9.80 -0.39
N GLY A 365 -10.06 -10.34 -1.59
CA GLY A 365 -10.56 -11.65 -2.01
C GLY A 365 -10.12 -12.77 -1.06
N CYS A 366 -8.84 -12.83 -0.72
CA CYS A 366 -8.32 -13.84 0.23
C CYS A 366 -8.96 -13.73 1.62
N MET A 367 -9.21 -12.50 2.11
CA MET A 367 -9.91 -12.32 3.38
C MET A 367 -11.36 -12.81 3.36
N GLY A 368 -12.00 -12.82 2.21
CA GLY A 368 -13.33 -13.40 2.01
C GLY A 368 -13.32 -14.91 1.68
N MET A 369 -12.19 -15.43 1.16
CA MET A 369 -12.03 -16.86 0.84
C MET A 369 -11.85 -17.71 2.08
N TYR A 370 -11.11 -17.21 3.07
CA TYR A 370 -10.62 -18.00 4.18
C TYR A 370 -11.11 -17.47 5.53
N PRO A 371 -11.76 -18.32 6.34
CA PRO A 371 -12.13 -17.93 7.70
C PRO A 371 -10.90 -17.96 8.63
N VAL A 372 -10.92 -17.13 9.65
CA VAL A 372 -9.90 -17.16 10.71
C VAL A 372 -10.17 -18.34 11.63
N ALA A 373 -9.18 -19.20 11.80
CA ALA A 373 -9.26 -20.34 12.72
C ALA A 373 -8.81 -19.95 14.14
N ALA A 374 -9.20 -20.75 15.12
CA ALA A 374 -8.75 -20.54 16.49
C ALA A 374 -7.26 -20.91 16.70
N THR A 375 -6.75 -21.89 15.91
CA THR A 375 -5.36 -22.40 16.01
C THR A 375 -4.86 -22.82 14.63
N GLY A 376 -3.54 -22.99 14.49
CA GLY A 376 -2.89 -23.45 13.26
C GLY A 376 -2.61 -22.33 12.26
N ASP A 377 -2.31 -22.71 11.03
CA ASP A 377 -1.83 -21.79 9.98
C ASP A 377 -2.80 -20.67 9.61
N MET A 378 -4.10 -20.87 9.84
CA MET A 378 -5.17 -19.92 9.59
C MET A 378 -5.59 -19.12 10.83
N ALA A 379 -4.89 -19.28 11.96
CA ALA A 379 -5.12 -18.48 13.16
C ALA A 379 -4.61 -17.04 12.95
N VAL A 380 -4.95 -16.15 13.89
CA VAL A 380 -4.36 -14.80 13.94
C VAL A 380 -2.84 -14.95 14.03
N ASP A 381 -2.10 -14.20 13.21
CA ASP A 381 -0.64 -14.32 13.02
C ASP A 381 -0.18 -15.70 12.52
N GLY A 382 -1.11 -16.53 12.01
CA GLY A 382 -0.77 -17.81 11.40
C GLY A 382 -0.01 -17.66 10.08
N ILE A 383 0.63 -18.74 9.65
CA ILE A 383 1.50 -18.79 8.46
C ILE A 383 0.81 -18.20 7.22
N PHE A 384 -0.47 -18.54 7.01
CA PHE A 384 -1.22 -18.08 5.84
C PHE A 384 -1.32 -16.54 5.79
N TRP A 385 -1.73 -15.92 6.90
CA TRP A 385 -1.98 -14.48 6.92
C TRP A 385 -0.69 -13.66 6.88
N GLN A 386 0.34 -14.10 7.61
CA GLN A 386 1.65 -13.46 7.59
C GLN A 386 2.29 -13.58 6.20
N LEU A 387 2.28 -14.78 5.63
CA LEU A 387 2.86 -15.01 4.32
C LEU A 387 2.04 -14.35 3.20
N LEU A 388 0.71 -14.23 3.36
CA LEU A 388 -0.14 -13.46 2.45
C LEU A 388 0.25 -11.97 2.44
N ALA A 389 0.49 -11.37 3.63
CA ALA A 389 0.94 -9.99 3.74
C ALA A 389 2.27 -9.78 3.00
N TYR A 390 3.24 -10.67 3.23
CA TYR A 390 4.53 -10.65 2.53
C TYR A 390 4.36 -10.85 1.02
N CYS A 391 3.70 -11.92 0.62
CA CYS A 391 3.59 -12.32 -0.79
C CYS A 391 2.83 -11.29 -1.61
N ALA A 392 1.73 -10.75 -1.10
CA ALA A 392 0.98 -9.71 -1.79
C ALA A 392 1.79 -8.42 -1.92
N GLY A 393 2.39 -7.93 -0.83
CA GLY A 393 3.15 -6.68 -0.83
C GLY A 393 4.40 -6.77 -1.71
N VAL A 394 5.31 -7.72 -1.43
CA VAL A 394 6.57 -7.89 -2.18
C VAL A 394 6.31 -8.33 -3.62
N GLY A 395 5.32 -9.21 -3.84
CA GLY A 395 4.92 -9.71 -5.15
C GLY A 395 4.58 -8.62 -6.15
N GLY A 396 3.95 -7.54 -5.70
CA GLY A 396 3.63 -6.37 -6.52
C GLY A 396 4.84 -5.68 -7.18
N SER A 397 6.08 -5.98 -6.74
CA SER A 397 7.30 -5.44 -7.35
C SER A 397 7.86 -6.28 -8.51
N MET A 398 7.37 -7.51 -8.72
CA MET A 398 7.86 -8.36 -9.81
C MET A 398 7.56 -7.80 -11.20
N LEU A 399 6.39 -7.18 -11.38
CA LEU A 399 6.08 -6.38 -12.56
C LEU A 399 5.80 -4.94 -12.13
N ILE A 400 6.24 -3.97 -12.93
CA ILE A 400 6.12 -2.55 -12.56
C ILE A 400 4.66 -2.07 -12.43
N ILE A 401 3.71 -2.81 -13.00
CA ILE A 401 2.27 -2.53 -12.93
C ILE A 401 1.58 -3.18 -11.73
N GLY A 402 2.27 -4.08 -11.01
CA GLY A 402 1.67 -4.88 -9.94
C GLY A 402 1.42 -4.11 -8.64
N SER A 403 1.99 -2.93 -8.47
CA SER A 403 1.76 -2.08 -7.30
C SER A 403 1.56 -0.62 -7.67
N ALA A 404 0.84 0.12 -6.83
CA ALA A 404 0.65 1.57 -7.00
C ALA A 404 2.00 2.31 -7.06
N ALA A 405 2.96 1.91 -6.23
CA ALA A 405 4.33 2.43 -6.26
C ALA A 405 5.00 2.23 -7.63
N GLY A 406 4.89 1.03 -8.20
CA GLY A 406 5.44 0.72 -9.52
C GLY A 406 4.83 1.56 -10.63
N VAL A 407 3.50 1.68 -10.66
CA VAL A 407 2.77 2.47 -11.69
C VAL A 407 3.18 3.94 -11.66
N VAL A 408 3.28 4.53 -10.46
CA VAL A 408 3.69 5.94 -10.31
C VAL A 408 5.15 6.14 -10.73
N VAL A 409 6.06 5.27 -10.30
CA VAL A 409 7.48 5.32 -10.69
C VAL A 409 7.64 5.15 -12.20
N MET A 410 6.89 4.24 -12.81
CA MET A 410 6.85 4.05 -14.27
C MET A 410 6.46 5.35 -15.00
N GLY A 411 5.42 6.02 -14.52
CA GLY A 411 4.96 7.29 -15.08
C GLY A 411 5.96 8.43 -14.89
N LEU A 412 6.47 8.59 -13.67
CA LEU A 412 7.41 9.64 -13.31
C LEU A 412 8.74 9.51 -14.08
N GLU A 413 9.35 8.33 -14.12
CA GLU A 413 10.66 8.09 -14.76
C GLU A 413 10.55 7.59 -16.19
N LYS A 414 9.35 7.48 -16.76
CA LYS A 414 9.09 7.00 -18.12
C LYS A 414 9.73 5.62 -18.38
N ILE A 415 9.69 4.75 -17.36
CA ILE A 415 10.16 3.37 -17.49
C ILE A 415 9.12 2.60 -18.30
N THR A 416 9.55 1.90 -19.37
CA THR A 416 8.64 1.06 -20.13
C THR A 416 8.45 -0.29 -19.45
N PHE A 417 7.24 -0.84 -19.54
CA PHE A 417 6.92 -2.18 -19.02
C PHE A 417 7.90 -3.25 -19.54
N GLY A 418 8.17 -3.26 -20.86
CA GLY A 418 9.07 -4.23 -21.47
C GLY A 418 10.52 -4.12 -20.98
N TRP A 419 11.00 -2.90 -20.71
CA TRP A 419 12.34 -2.71 -20.14
C TRP A 419 12.41 -3.27 -18.72
N TYR A 420 11.43 -2.95 -17.88
CA TYR A 420 11.38 -3.43 -16.50
C TYR A 420 11.29 -4.96 -16.44
N MET A 421 10.40 -5.53 -17.26
CA MET A 421 10.23 -6.98 -17.36
C MET A 421 11.53 -7.70 -17.76
N LYS A 422 12.30 -7.13 -18.69
CA LYS A 422 13.56 -7.72 -19.16
C LYS A 422 14.71 -7.60 -18.16
N HIS A 423 14.81 -6.48 -17.42
CA HIS A 423 16.00 -6.16 -16.63
C HIS A 423 15.79 -6.28 -15.11
N ILE A 424 14.58 -6.11 -14.62
CA ILE A 424 14.27 -6.00 -13.18
C ILE A 424 13.42 -7.15 -12.66
N SER A 425 12.40 -7.58 -13.42
CA SER A 425 11.41 -8.57 -12.95
C SER A 425 12.05 -9.86 -12.41
N TRP A 426 13.07 -10.36 -13.08
CA TRP A 426 13.80 -11.55 -12.63
C TRP A 426 14.52 -11.36 -11.31
N ILE A 427 15.09 -10.17 -11.13
CA ILE A 427 15.82 -9.81 -9.91
C ILE A 427 14.84 -9.67 -8.75
N ALA A 428 13.70 -9.02 -9.00
CA ALA A 428 12.60 -8.90 -8.03
C ALA A 428 12.02 -10.28 -7.67
N PHE A 429 11.80 -11.15 -8.65
CA PHE A 429 11.32 -12.52 -8.43
C PHE A 429 12.28 -13.36 -7.58
N LEU A 430 13.60 -13.25 -7.82
CA LEU A 430 14.60 -13.91 -6.97
C LEU A 430 14.54 -13.40 -5.52
N GLY A 431 14.42 -12.09 -5.32
CA GLY A 431 14.23 -11.51 -3.99
C GLY A 431 12.96 -12.00 -3.31
N TYR A 432 11.86 -12.05 -4.04
CA TYR A 432 10.58 -12.56 -3.58
C TYR A 432 10.67 -14.01 -3.09
N LEU A 433 11.21 -14.91 -3.93
CA LEU A 433 11.38 -16.33 -3.56
C LEU A 433 12.31 -16.51 -2.37
N ALA A 434 13.41 -15.76 -2.33
CA ALA A 434 14.35 -15.84 -1.22
C ALA A 434 13.72 -15.43 0.12
N GLY A 435 12.82 -14.43 0.12
CA GLY A 435 12.08 -14.07 1.33
C GLY A 435 11.08 -15.14 1.76
N ILE A 436 10.39 -15.82 0.83
CA ILE A 436 9.54 -16.98 1.18
C ILE A 436 10.38 -18.10 1.81
N VAL A 437 11.52 -18.42 1.22
CA VAL A 437 12.43 -19.45 1.77
C VAL A 437 12.95 -19.04 3.14
N CYS A 438 13.27 -17.74 3.32
CA CYS A 438 13.69 -17.19 4.59
C CYS A 438 12.58 -17.35 5.66
N TYR A 439 11.35 -16.97 5.33
CA TYR A 439 10.20 -17.12 6.23
C TYR A 439 9.95 -18.60 6.60
N TRP A 440 10.03 -19.49 5.61
CA TRP A 440 9.93 -20.93 5.86
C TRP A 440 11.02 -21.42 6.81
N ALA A 441 12.26 -20.97 6.63
CA ALA A 441 13.37 -21.33 7.50
C ALA A 441 13.18 -20.80 8.92
N GLU A 442 12.71 -19.57 9.08
CA GLU A 442 12.38 -18.98 10.40
C GLU A 442 11.31 -19.78 11.14
N LYS A 443 10.20 -20.13 10.44
CA LYS A 443 9.12 -20.92 11.03
C LYS A 443 9.55 -22.36 11.37
N THR A 444 10.53 -22.91 10.66
CA THR A 444 11.00 -24.28 10.89
C THR A 444 12.07 -24.37 11.99
N PHE A 445 12.95 -23.35 12.10
CA PHE A 445 14.13 -23.43 12.96
C PHE A 445 14.12 -22.46 14.16
N ILE A 446 13.27 -21.40 14.15
CA ILE A 446 13.28 -20.35 15.18
C ILE A 446 11.95 -20.33 15.95
N PHE A 447 10.81 -20.43 15.27
CA PHE A 447 9.45 -20.42 15.82
C PHE A 447 8.80 -21.80 15.74
#